data_7c76fc759e5bb735975d1d2b5e552e32
#
_entry.id   7c76fc759e5bb735975d1d2b5e552e32
#
_cell.length_a   1.000
_cell.length_b   1.000
_cell.length_c   1.000
_cell.angle_alpha   90.00
_cell.angle_beta   90.00
_cell.angle_gamma   90.00
#
_symmetry.space_group_name_H-M   'P 1'
#
loop_
_entity.id
_entity.type
_entity.pdbx_description
1 polymer ?
#
loop_
_entity_poly.entity_id
_entity_poly.type
_entity_poly.pdbx_seq_one_letter_code
_entity_poly.pdbx_strand_id
1 'polypeptide(L)'
;MKRTKLTDSRVGDLSEYYAITWLWDQGYEVFPNAGSQGMVDMIAWHPKTEKIILIDVKTSRKSRWNANDASTSRTARQKEKGVRILTYNADTRKLKFVGHKDEQLD
;
A
#
# COMPACT_ATOMS: atom_id res chain seq x y z
N MET A 1 6.51 15.08 20.38
CA MET A 1 5.24 15.77 20.01
C MET A 1 4.10 14.77 19.98
N LYS A 2 3.01 15.13 20.62
CA LYS A 2 1.82 14.28 20.63
C LYS A 2 1.05 14.44 19.32
N ARG A 3 0.72 13.33 18.67
CA ARG A 3 -0.02 13.38 17.40
C ARG A 3 -1.47 13.77 17.64
N THR A 4 -2.00 14.61 16.76
CA THR A 4 -3.41 14.92 16.73
C THR A 4 -4.19 13.70 16.20
N LYS A 5 -5.33 13.41 16.80
CA LYS A 5 -6.21 12.36 16.32
C LYS A 5 -6.81 12.76 14.97
N LEU A 6 -6.64 11.93 13.96
CA LEU A 6 -7.15 12.17 12.62
C LEU A 6 -8.42 11.36 12.35
N THR A 7 -9.24 11.84 11.41
CA THR A 7 -10.37 11.06 10.92
C THR A 7 -9.85 9.86 10.12
N ASP A 8 -10.68 8.81 9.98
CA ASP A 8 -10.31 7.63 9.20
C ASP A 8 -9.98 8.00 7.75
N SER A 9 -10.74 8.94 7.18
CA SER A 9 -10.47 9.41 5.81
C SER A 9 -9.10 10.05 5.70
N ARG A 10 -8.73 10.89 6.67
CA ARG A 10 -7.42 11.55 6.67
C ARG A 10 -6.28 10.56 6.91
N VAL A 11 -6.51 9.54 7.73
CA VAL A 11 -5.52 8.47 7.93
C VAL A 11 -5.28 7.72 6.62
N GLY A 12 -6.35 7.48 5.85
CA GLY A 12 -6.24 6.86 4.53
C GLY A 12 -5.40 7.71 3.58
N ASP A 13 -5.66 9.02 3.51
CA ASP A 13 -4.87 9.94 2.69
C ASP A 13 -3.39 9.91 3.10
N LEU A 14 -3.16 9.98 4.41
CA LEU A 14 -1.81 9.98 4.96
C LEU A 14 -1.05 8.70 4.60
N SER A 15 -1.73 7.55 4.67
CA SER A 15 -1.09 6.27 4.34
C SER A 15 -0.63 6.23 2.88
N GLU A 16 -1.39 6.81 1.96
CA GLU A 16 -0.99 6.88 0.55
C GLU A 16 0.22 7.78 0.34
N TYR A 17 0.29 8.93 1.02
CA TYR A 17 1.46 9.82 0.94
C TYR A 17 2.71 9.17 1.51
N TYR A 18 2.59 8.46 2.63
CA TYR A 18 3.72 7.71 3.18
C TYR A 18 4.17 6.62 2.23
N ALA A 19 3.23 5.93 1.59
CA ALA A 19 3.53 4.91 0.59
C ALA A 19 4.34 5.49 -0.58
N ILE A 20 3.94 6.65 -1.09
CA ILE A 20 4.62 7.32 -2.19
C ILE A 20 6.07 7.63 -1.80
N THR A 21 6.29 8.25 -0.65
CA THR A 21 7.64 8.62 -0.22
C THR A 21 8.51 7.40 0.04
N TRP A 22 7.94 6.35 0.60
CA TRP A 22 8.63 5.09 0.84
C TRP A 22 9.08 4.43 -0.47
N LEU A 23 8.23 4.48 -1.49
CA LEU A 23 8.57 3.94 -2.81
C LEU A 23 9.65 4.78 -3.51
N TRP A 24 9.60 6.10 -3.36
CA TRP A 24 10.66 6.98 -3.87
C TRP A 24 12.02 6.62 -3.28
N ASP A 25 12.05 6.34 -1.97
CA ASP A 25 13.30 5.96 -1.29
C ASP A 25 13.90 4.68 -1.88
N GLN A 26 13.09 3.85 -2.50
CA GLN A 26 13.53 2.61 -3.11
C GLN A 26 13.81 2.75 -4.62
N GLY A 27 13.69 3.95 -5.15
CA GLY A 27 14.02 4.22 -6.54
C GLY A 27 12.85 4.13 -7.52
N TYR A 28 11.62 3.97 -7.02
CA TYR A 28 10.45 3.92 -7.89
C TYR A 28 9.95 5.31 -8.27
N GLU A 29 9.47 5.43 -9.50
CA GLU A 29 8.58 6.52 -9.87
C GLU A 29 7.16 6.08 -9.56
N VAL A 30 6.32 7.00 -9.06
CA VAL A 30 4.99 6.65 -8.56
C VAL A 30 3.92 7.46 -9.30
N PHE A 31 2.88 6.77 -9.73
CA PHE A 31 1.76 7.34 -10.47
C PHE A 31 0.47 7.10 -9.69
N PRO A 32 0.00 8.09 -8.91
CA PRO A 32 -1.24 7.94 -8.15
C PRO A 32 -2.45 7.85 -9.06
N ASN A 33 -3.49 7.15 -8.61
CA ASN A 33 -4.76 7.07 -9.31
C ASN A 33 -5.52 8.39 -9.13
N ALA A 34 -5.70 9.12 -10.21
CA ALA A 34 -6.47 10.36 -10.19
C ALA A 34 -7.94 10.05 -9.85
N GLY A 35 -8.50 10.81 -8.90
CA GLY A 35 -9.88 10.63 -8.46
C GLY A 35 -10.08 9.54 -7.43
N SER A 36 -9.06 8.76 -7.13
CA SER A 36 -9.10 7.75 -6.05
C SER A 36 -10.21 6.72 -6.16
N GLN A 37 -10.62 6.38 -7.39
CA GLN A 37 -11.63 5.37 -7.65
C GLN A 37 -10.98 4.13 -8.24
N GLY A 38 -11.49 2.96 -7.88
CA GLY A 38 -11.03 1.71 -8.45
C GLY A 38 -10.16 0.89 -7.52
N MET A 39 -9.63 -0.21 -8.03
CA MET A 39 -8.92 -1.22 -7.23
C MET A 39 -7.42 -1.01 -7.12
N VAL A 40 -6.90 0.04 -7.74
CA VAL A 40 -5.47 0.38 -7.71
C VAL A 40 -5.33 1.81 -7.22
N ASP A 41 -4.58 2.00 -6.14
CA ASP A 41 -4.33 3.34 -5.59
C ASP A 41 -3.20 4.04 -6.31
N MET A 42 -2.21 3.29 -6.74
CA MET A 42 -1.05 3.84 -7.44
C MET A 42 -0.31 2.75 -8.20
N ILE A 43 0.47 3.20 -9.18
CA ILE A 43 1.39 2.33 -9.91
C ILE A 43 2.80 2.80 -9.60
N ALA A 44 3.69 1.87 -9.29
CA ALA A 44 5.12 2.15 -9.10
C ALA A 44 5.91 1.50 -10.22
N TRP A 45 6.84 2.26 -10.80
CA TRP A 45 7.72 1.77 -11.86
C TRP A 45 9.17 2.05 -11.48
N HIS A 46 10.00 1.02 -11.55
CA HIS A 46 11.42 1.17 -11.25
C HIS A 46 12.20 1.29 -12.57
N PRO A 47 12.80 2.46 -12.85
CA PRO A 47 13.43 2.68 -14.16
C PRO A 47 14.67 1.82 -14.41
N LYS A 48 15.34 1.33 -13.38
CA LYS A 48 16.52 0.48 -13.54
C LYS A 48 16.16 -0.97 -13.78
N THR A 49 15.22 -1.50 -13.00
CA THR A 49 14.81 -2.92 -13.12
C THR A 49 13.66 -3.11 -14.09
N GLU A 50 13.00 -2.01 -14.48
CA GLU A 50 11.78 -1.99 -15.29
C GLU A 50 10.59 -2.68 -14.62
N LYS A 51 10.67 -2.96 -13.34
CA LYS A 51 9.59 -3.56 -12.57
C LYS A 51 8.42 -2.59 -12.42
N ILE A 52 7.21 -3.10 -12.64
CA ILE A 52 5.98 -2.35 -12.47
C ILE A 52 5.13 -3.04 -11.41
N ILE A 53 4.63 -2.27 -10.44
CA ILE A 53 3.80 -2.82 -9.36
C ILE A 53 2.49 -2.03 -9.32
N LEU A 54 1.37 -2.75 -9.39
CA LEU A 54 0.03 -2.18 -9.17
C LEU A 54 -0.24 -2.31 -7.67
N ILE A 55 -0.56 -1.19 -7.01
CA ILE A 55 -0.57 -1.13 -5.54
C ILE A 55 -1.92 -0.66 -5.02
N ASP A 56 -2.44 -1.40 -4.04
CA ASP A 56 -3.57 -1.00 -3.21
C ASP A 56 -3.03 -0.80 -1.79
N VAL A 57 -3.12 0.42 -1.28
CA VAL A 57 -2.61 0.76 0.06
C VAL A 57 -3.70 0.51 1.09
N LYS A 58 -3.39 -0.28 2.10
CA LYS A 58 -4.30 -0.55 3.21
C LYS A 58 -3.70 -0.07 4.50
N THR A 59 -4.51 0.57 5.33
CA THR A 59 -4.11 1.03 6.64
C THR A 59 -4.36 -0.06 7.66
N SER A 60 -3.37 -0.31 8.52
CA SER A 60 -3.53 -1.20 9.67
C SER A 60 -3.16 -0.45 10.94
N ARG A 61 -3.48 -1.05 12.08
CA ARG A 61 -3.09 -0.52 13.38
C ARG A 61 -2.38 -1.63 14.16
N LYS A 62 -1.55 -1.24 15.11
CA LYS A 62 -0.77 -2.19 15.91
C LYS A 62 -1.63 -3.31 16.50
N SER A 63 -2.83 -2.97 16.96
CA SER A 63 -3.75 -3.92 17.57
C SER A 63 -4.32 -4.95 16.58
N ARG A 64 -4.15 -4.73 15.29
CA ARG A 64 -4.68 -5.60 14.24
C ARG A 64 -3.59 -6.36 13.48
N TRP A 65 -2.42 -6.44 14.07
CA TRP A 65 -1.28 -7.12 13.45
C TRP A 65 -1.35 -8.62 13.68
N ASN A 66 -2.28 -9.28 13.05
CA ASN A 66 -2.33 -10.73 13.03
C ASN A 66 -2.57 -11.21 11.60
N ALA A 67 -2.37 -12.50 11.38
CA ALA A 67 -2.46 -13.11 10.06
C ALA A 67 -3.85 -13.03 9.44
N ASN A 68 -4.86 -12.77 10.24
CA ASN A 68 -6.25 -12.77 9.82
C ASN A 68 -6.82 -11.36 9.61
N ASP A 69 -5.97 -10.34 9.58
CA ASP A 69 -6.42 -8.98 9.34
C ASP A 69 -7.03 -8.86 7.95
N ALA A 70 -8.33 -8.54 7.89
CA ALA A 70 -9.04 -8.40 6.63
C ALA A 70 -8.46 -7.33 5.71
N SER A 71 -7.74 -6.35 6.27
CA SER A 71 -7.12 -5.28 5.48
C SER A 71 -6.03 -5.78 4.53
N THR A 72 -5.56 -7.02 4.69
CA THR A 72 -4.54 -7.61 3.81
C THR A 72 -5.14 -8.40 2.66
N SER A 73 -6.47 -8.55 2.62
CA SER A 73 -7.13 -9.37 1.62
C SER A 73 -7.32 -8.63 0.31
N ARG A 74 -7.07 -9.33 -0.80
CA ARG A 74 -7.36 -8.80 -2.14
C ARG A 74 -8.71 -9.31 -2.62
N THR A 75 -9.38 -8.50 -3.45
CA THR A 75 -10.55 -8.99 -4.19
C THR A 75 -10.10 -9.98 -5.27
N ALA A 76 -11.04 -10.78 -5.78
CA ALA A 76 -10.72 -11.72 -6.86
C ALA A 76 -10.16 -11.00 -8.09
N ARG A 77 -10.72 -9.83 -8.41
CA ARG A 77 -10.26 -9.04 -9.56
C ARG A 77 -8.86 -8.46 -9.34
N GLN A 78 -8.57 -7.99 -8.14
CA GLN A 78 -7.22 -7.52 -7.80
C GLN A 78 -6.20 -8.65 -7.94
N LYS A 79 -6.55 -9.83 -7.46
CA LYS A 79 -5.69 -11.01 -7.55
C LYS A 79 -5.43 -11.39 -9.01
N GLU A 80 -6.48 -11.39 -9.84
CA GLU A 80 -6.38 -11.68 -11.27
C GLU A 80 -5.42 -10.71 -11.98
N LYS A 81 -5.43 -9.44 -11.59
CA LYS A 81 -4.61 -8.39 -12.22
C LYS A 81 -3.23 -8.22 -11.58
N GLY A 82 -2.93 -9.02 -10.57
CA GLY A 82 -1.62 -8.96 -9.90
C GLY A 82 -1.43 -7.73 -9.03
N VAL A 83 -2.51 -7.16 -8.52
CA VAL A 83 -2.43 -6.02 -7.59
C VAL A 83 -1.85 -6.50 -6.27
N ARG A 84 -0.91 -5.73 -5.71
CA ARG A 84 -0.28 -6.03 -4.45
C ARG A 84 -0.79 -5.10 -3.36
N ILE A 85 -0.98 -5.64 -2.18
CA ILE A 85 -1.35 -4.84 -1.01
C ILE A 85 -0.08 -4.32 -0.35
N LEU A 86 -0.03 -3.00 -0.15
CA LEU A 86 1.01 -2.34 0.64
C LEU A 86 0.36 -1.85 1.92
N THR A 87 0.74 -2.42 3.05
CA THR A 87 0.16 -2.02 4.33
C THR A 87 0.96 -0.90 4.96
N TYR A 88 0.23 0.07 5.49
CA TYR A 88 0.77 1.15 6.30
C TYR A 88 0.23 1.01 7.71
N ASN A 89 1.12 0.89 8.69
CA ASN A 89 0.71 0.85 10.09
C ASN A 89 0.61 2.28 10.63
N ALA A 90 -0.59 2.70 10.98
CA ALA A 90 -0.83 4.07 11.42
C ALA A 90 -0.17 4.41 12.76
N ASP A 91 0.11 3.40 13.59
CA ASP A 91 0.72 3.61 14.90
C ASP A 91 2.25 3.71 14.81
N THR A 92 2.88 2.86 14.02
CA THR A 92 4.34 2.81 13.88
C THR A 92 4.86 3.56 12.66
N ARG A 93 3.97 3.89 11.73
CA ARG A 93 4.26 4.53 10.43
C ARG A 93 5.17 3.70 9.52
N LYS A 94 5.19 2.39 9.73
CA LYS A 94 5.96 1.48 8.90
C LYS A 94 5.11 0.92 7.77
N LEU A 95 5.78 0.66 6.66
CA LEU A 95 5.17 0.09 5.47
C LEU A 95 5.79 -1.26 5.14
N LYS A 96 4.98 -2.16 4.62
CA LYS A 96 5.49 -3.41 4.04
C LYS A 96 4.49 -3.97 3.04
N PHE A 97 5.00 -4.62 2.00
CA PHE A 97 4.15 -5.40 1.11
C PHE A 97 3.67 -6.67 1.80
N VAL A 98 2.41 -6.98 1.59
CA VAL A 98 1.85 -8.27 2.04
C VAL A 98 2.39 -9.36 1.12
N GLY A 99 2.85 -10.47 1.71
CA GLY A 99 3.26 -11.63 0.92
C GLY A 99 2.03 -12.39 0.45
N HIS A 100 1.88 -12.54 -0.86
CA HIS A 100 0.80 -13.32 -1.46
C HIS A 100 1.37 -14.60 -2.06
N LYS A 101 0.64 -15.71 -1.90
CA LYS A 101 1.13 -17.02 -2.33
C LYS A 101 1.36 -17.14 -3.83
N ASP A 102 0.66 -16.34 -4.62
CA ASP A 102 0.73 -16.36 -6.07
C ASP A 102 1.76 -15.38 -6.65
N GLU A 103 2.51 -14.70 -5.80
CA GLU A 103 3.53 -13.77 -6.26
C GLU A 103 4.82 -14.49 -6.62
N GLN A 104 5.44 -14.02 -7.69
CA GLN A 104 6.82 -14.38 -7.96
C GLN A 104 7.68 -13.36 -7.23
N LEU A 105 8.44 -13.84 -6.27
CA LEU A 105 9.39 -12.99 -5.54
C LEU A 105 10.68 -12.92 -6.37
N ASP A 106 11.01 -11.72 -6.75
CA ASP A 106 12.29 -11.47 -7.44
C ASP A 106 13.43 -11.42 -6.44
#